data_21f28b7a8b73cae4492acf481f283a35
#
_entry.id   21f28b7a8b73cae4492acf481f283a35
#
_cell.length_a   1.000
_cell.length_b   1.000
_cell.length_c   1.000
_cell.angle_alpha   90.00
_cell.angle_beta   90.00
_cell.angle_gamma   90.00
#
_symmetry.space_group_name_H-M   'P 1'
#
loop_
_entity.id
_entity.type
_entity.pdbx_description
1 polymer ?
#
loop_
_entity_poly.entity_id
_entity_poly.type
_entity_poly.pdbx_seq_one_letter_code
_entity_poly.pdbx_strand_id
1 'polypeptide(L)'
;MSSNVRPATMERITTPALAESFIDQQLAELRQQIGDKKVLLALSGGVDSSVVAALLIKAIGKQLICVHVNHGLLRKGEPEQVIEVFQNQMDANLIYVDAVDRFLDKLAGISDPEQKRKIIGKEFIDVFAEEAQKLEGISFLAQGTIYPDILESDGIKSHHNVGGLPEDLQFELVEPVKLLYKDEVRVVGKALGLPDNMVYRQPFPGPGLGVRCIGAITRDRLEAVRESD
;
A
#
# COMPACT_ATOMS: atom_id res chain seq x y z
N MET A 1 3.06 18.98 14.69
CA MET A 1 1.91 18.38 14.00
C MET A 1 2.09 18.67 12.52
N SER A 2 2.29 17.66 11.70
CA SER A 2 2.43 17.79 10.24
C SER A 2 1.08 18.26 9.68
N SER A 3 1.06 19.40 8.98
CA SER A 3 -0.14 19.94 8.35
C SER A 3 -0.67 18.99 7.27
N ASN A 4 -1.98 18.78 7.20
CA ASN A 4 -2.64 18.08 6.12
C ASN A 4 -2.92 18.99 4.90
N VAL A 5 -2.44 20.23 4.96
CA VAL A 5 -2.58 21.20 3.86
C VAL A 5 -1.26 21.29 3.12
N ARG A 6 -1.30 21.04 1.81
CA ARG A 6 -0.14 21.25 0.95
C ARG A 6 0.22 22.74 0.94
N PRO A 7 1.45 23.12 1.30
CA PRO A 7 1.86 24.52 1.26
C PRO A 7 1.76 25.09 -0.16
N ALA A 8 1.26 26.31 -0.30
CA ALA A 8 1.20 26.96 -1.62
C ALA A 8 2.59 27.17 -2.25
N THR A 9 3.63 27.22 -1.41
CA THR A 9 5.04 27.32 -1.83
C THR A 9 5.68 26.01 -2.22
N MET A 10 4.99 24.86 -2.01
CA MET A 10 5.51 23.57 -2.38
C MET A 10 5.48 23.40 -3.90
N GLU A 11 6.64 23.40 -4.52
CA GLU A 11 6.79 23.20 -5.96
C GLU A 11 6.29 21.80 -6.38
N ARG A 12 5.76 21.71 -7.62
CA ARG A 12 5.34 20.43 -8.20
C ARG A 12 6.58 19.62 -8.60
N ILE A 13 6.60 18.35 -8.16
CA ILE A 13 7.70 17.42 -8.48
C ILE A 13 7.48 16.86 -9.88
N THR A 14 8.06 17.53 -10.86
CA THR A 14 7.91 17.18 -12.30
C THR A 14 9.20 16.71 -12.95
N THR A 15 10.33 16.81 -12.25
CA THR A 15 11.65 16.46 -12.77
C THR A 15 12.39 15.50 -11.84
N PRO A 16 13.36 14.71 -12.35
CA PRO A 16 14.19 13.86 -11.50
C PRO A 16 14.93 14.62 -10.40
N ALA A 17 15.45 15.82 -10.69
CA ALA A 17 16.17 16.63 -9.70
C ALA A 17 15.28 17.08 -8.54
N LEU A 18 14.02 17.46 -8.81
CA LEU A 18 13.04 17.79 -7.77
C LEU A 18 12.66 16.55 -6.96
N ALA A 19 12.57 15.38 -7.60
CA ALA A 19 12.31 14.12 -6.89
C ALA A 19 13.47 13.74 -5.97
N GLU A 20 14.72 13.88 -6.42
CA GLU A 20 15.90 13.60 -5.59
C GLU A 20 15.93 14.54 -4.36
N SER A 21 15.69 15.84 -4.55
CA SER A 21 15.60 16.79 -3.44
C SER A 21 14.51 16.43 -2.44
N PHE A 22 13.33 16.04 -2.93
CA PHE A 22 12.23 15.56 -2.08
C PHE A 22 12.62 14.31 -1.32
N ILE A 23 13.24 13.32 -1.99
CA ILE A 23 13.71 12.08 -1.37
C ILE A 23 14.67 12.39 -0.23
N ASP A 24 15.70 13.21 -0.46
CA ASP A 24 16.70 13.54 0.55
C ASP A 24 16.06 14.21 1.78
N GLN A 25 15.13 15.12 1.58
CA GLN A 25 14.37 15.75 2.64
C GLN A 25 13.54 14.71 3.42
N GLN A 26 12.79 13.86 2.71
CA GLN A 26 11.96 12.84 3.35
C GLN A 26 12.78 11.81 4.12
N LEU A 27 13.94 11.40 3.61
CA LEU A 27 14.84 10.50 4.33
C LEU A 27 15.29 11.07 5.67
N ALA A 28 15.62 12.37 5.71
CA ALA A 28 16.01 13.05 6.94
C ALA A 28 14.84 13.12 7.94
N GLU A 29 13.66 13.54 7.48
CA GLU A 29 12.45 13.63 8.29
C GLU A 29 12.02 12.27 8.87
N LEU A 30 12.02 11.22 8.03
CA LEU A 30 11.67 9.85 8.44
C LEU A 30 12.64 9.30 9.49
N ARG A 31 13.94 9.50 9.31
CA ARG A 31 14.94 9.08 10.30
C ARG A 31 14.76 9.80 11.64
N GLN A 32 14.44 11.07 11.61
CA GLN A 32 14.18 11.86 12.82
C GLN A 32 12.89 11.42 13.52
N GLN A 33 11.81 11.19 12.76
CA GLN A 33 10.51 10.79 13.30
C GLN A 33 10.56 9.38 13.90
N ILE A 34 11.18 8.44 13.21
CA ILE A 34 11.13 7.01 13.55
C ILE A 34 12.20 6.63 14.56
N GLY A 35 13.39 7.22 14.45
CA GLY A 35 14.52 6.87 15.32
C GLY A 35 14.90 5.40 15.18
N ASP A 36 14.96 4.70 16.31
CA ASP A 36 15.30 3.27 16.42
C ASP A 36 14.08 2.32 16.41
N LYS A 37 12.88 2.88 16.24
CA LYS A 37 11.63 2.12 16.32
C LYS A 37 11.31 1.39 15.01
N LYS A 38 10.43 0.40 15.10
CA LYS A 38 9.98 -0.38 13.95
C LYS A 38 8.72 0.21 13.33
N VAL A 39 8.63 0.08 12.01
CA VAL A 39 7.50 0.53 11.18
C VAL A 39 6.87 -0.67 10.48
N LEU A 40 5.55 -0.76 10.50
CA LEU A 40 4.78 -1.73 9.75
C LEU A 40 4.14 -1.06 8.53
N LEU A 41 4.15 -1.73 7.39
CA LEU A 41 3.52 -1.27 6.15
C LEU A 41 2.74 -2.40 5.49
N ALA A 42 1.47 -2.15 5.17
CA ALA A 42 0.73 -3.00 4.25
C ALA A 42 1.16 -2.68 2.81
N LEU A 43 1.92 -3.58 2.20
CA LEU A 43 2.46 -3.43 0.85
C LEU A 43 1.50 -4.05 -0.16
N SER A 44 0.60 -3.25 -0.73
CA SER A 44 -0.43 -3.73 -1.65
C SER A 44 0.07 -4.06 -3.06
N GLY A 45 1.28 -3.60 -3.42
CA GLY A 45 1.80 -3.68 -4.80
C GLY A 45 1.38 -2.50 -5.68
N GLY A 46 0.49 -1.62 -5.21
CA GLY A 46 0.17 -0.36 -5.88
C GLY A 46 1.33 0.65 -5.78
N VAL A 47 1.37 1.63 -6.71
CA VAL A 47 2.50 2.58 -6.79
C VAL A 47 2.71 3.37 -5.49
N ASP A 48 1.64 3.79 -4.80
CA ASP A 48 1.77 4.62 -3.60
C ASP A 48 2.43 3.85 -2.45
N SER A 49 1.94 2.65 -2.13
CA SER A 49 2.55 1.80 -1.10
C SER A 49 3.97 1.36 -1.48
N SER A 50 4.23 1.18 -2.77
CA SER A 50 5.56 0.83 -3.28
C SER A 50 6.57 1.96 -3.12
N VAL A 51 6.17 3.21 -3.38
CA VAL A 51 7.01 4.40 -3.18
C VAL A 51 7.28 4.61 -1.69
N VAL A 52 6.26 4.45 -0.83
CA VAL A 52 6.42 4.51 0.62
C VAL A 52 7.39 3.44 1.12
N ALA A 53 7.26 2.19 0.63
CA ALA A 53 8.19 1.12 0.97
C ALA A 53 9.62 1.47 0.57
N ALA A 54 9.86 1.93 -0.66
CA ALA A 54 11.18 2.28 -1.16
C ALA A 54 11.82 3.43 -0.37
N LEU A 55 11.05 4.47 -0.01
CA LEU A 55 11.51 5.56 0.86
C LEU A 55 11.92 5.04 2.24
N LEU A 56 11.08 4.24 2.86
CA LEU A 56 11.35 3.70 4.20
C LEU A 56 12.51 2.70 4.21
N ILE A 57 12.62 1.84 3.21
CA ILE A 57 13.80 0.94 3.07
C ILE A 57 15.09 1.78 3.03
N LYS A 58 15.09 2.85 2.24
CA LYS A 58 16.25 3.74 2.10
C LYS A 58 16.53 4.56 3.37
N ALA A 59 15.48 4.91 4.12
CA ALA A 59 15.62 5.68 5.36
C ALA A 59 16.08 4.85 6.55
N ILE A 60 15.42 3.69 6.80
CA ILE A 60 15.50 2.93 8.04
C ILE A 60 15.80 1.42 7.83
N GLY A 61 15.94 0.96 6.59
CA GLY A 61 16.31 -0.41 6.26
C GLY A 61 15.41 -1.46 6.91
N LYS A 62 16.00 -2.38 7.67
CA LYS A 62 15.31 -3.53 8.29
C LYS A 62 14.35 -3.17 9.45
N GLN A 63 14.30 -1.91 9.89
CA GLN A 63 13.28 -1.44 10.85
C GLN A 63 11.89 -1.41 10.18
N LEU A 64 11.84 -1.32 8.84
CA LEU A 64 10.59 -1.48 8.10
C LEU A 64 10.24 -2.96 7.96
N ILE A 65 9.02 -3.31 8.34
CA ILE A 65 8.41 -4.62 8.10
C ILE A 65 7.26 -4.41 7.12
N CYS A 66 7.38 -5.01 5.94
CA CYS A 66 6.34 -5.00 4.93
C CYS A 66 5.51 -6.29 5.03
N VAL A 67 4.19 -6.16 4.99
CA VAL A 67 3.26 -7.30 4.89
C VAL A 67 2.57 -7.22 3.53
N HIS A 68 2.76 -8.23 2.69
CA HIS A 68 2.05 -8.38 1.43
C HIS A 68 1.07 -9.54 1.53
N VAL A 69 -0.21 -9.24 1.37
CA VAL A 69 -1.28 -10.24 1.40
C VAL A 69 -1.68 -10.59 -0.02
N ASN A 70 -1.39 -11.82 -0.44
CA ASN A 70 -1.95 -12.39 -1.66
C ASN A 70 -3.36 -12.92 -1.36
N HIS A 71 -4.36 -12.13 -1.71
CA HIS A 71 -5.77 -12.49 -1.55
C HIS A 71 -6.37 -13.19 -2.79
N GLY A 72 -5.56 -13.52 -3.78
CA GLY A 72 -5.99 -14.18 -5.00
C GLY A 72 -6.73 -13.31 -6.02
N LEU A 73 -6.99 -12.04 -5.71
CA LEU A 73 -7.73 -11.10 -6.56
C LEU A 73 -6.80 -10.08 -7.26
N LEU A 74 -5.49 -10.31 -7.17
CA LEU A 74 -4.47 -9.49 -7.83
C LEU A 74 -4.34 -9.87 -9.31
N ARG A 75 -3.69 -8.99 -10.08
CA ARG A 75 -3.31 -9.25 -11.47
C ARG A 75 -2.34 -10.42 -11.58
N LYS A 76 -2.24 -10.96 -12.78
CA LYS A 76 -1.28 -12.03 -13.10
C LYS A 76 0.15 -11.56 -12.83
N GLY A 77 0.90 -12.37 -12.08
CA GLY A 77 2.31 -12.11 -11.75
C GLY A 77 2.54 -10.97 -10.77
N GLU A 78 1.51 -10.33 -10.23
CA GLU A 78 1.67 -9.18 -9.32
C GLU A 78 2.28 -9.57 -7.96
N PRO A 79 1.86 -10.67 -7.30
CA PRO A 79 2.50 -11.11 -6.06
C PRO A 79 3.98 -11.45 -6.24
N GLU A 80 4.32 -12.14 -7.33
CA GLU A 80 5.70 -12.52 -7.67
C GLU A 80 6.55 -11.28 -7.93
N GLN A 81 6.00 -10.27 -8.59
CA GLN A 81 6.70 -9.00 -8.82
C GLN A 81 6.98 -8.26 -7.51
N VAL A 82 6.06 -8.26 -6.56
CA VAL A 82 6.28 -7.64 -5.24
C VAL A 82 7.42 -8.33 -4.51
N ILE A 83 7.46 -9.67 -4.52
CA ILE A 83 8.56 -10.44 -3.91
C ILE A 83 9.88 -10.12 -4.61
N GLU A 84 9.90 -10.15 -5.94
CA GLU A 84 11.13 -9.90 -6.71
C GLU A 84 11.69 -8.51 -6.43
N VAL A 85 10.86 -7.47 -6.49
CA VAL A 85 11.33 -6.08 -6.30
C VAL A 85 11.71 -5.83 -4.84
N PHE A 86 10.85 -6.15 -3.89
CA PHE A 86 11.07 -5.72 -2.52
C PHE A 86 11.94 -6.68 -1.71
N GLN A 87 11.77 -7.99 -1.86
CA GLN A 87 12.56 -8.95 -1.12
C GLN A 87 13.92 -9.20 -1.77
N ASN A 88 13.96 -9.47 -3.08
CA ASN A 88 15.18 -9.91 -3.75
C ASN A 88 16.07 -8.72 -4.17
N GLN A 89 15.50 -7.65 -4.74
CA GLN A 89 16.28 -6.51 -5.23
C GLN A 89 16.53 -5.45 -4.16
N MET A 90 15.53 -5.11 -3.34
CA MET A 90 15.62 -4.05 -2.32
C MET A 90 15.96 -4.57 -0.92
N ASP A 91 16.10 -5.88 -0.73
CA ASP A 91 16.40 -6.52 0.57
C ASP A 91 15.44 -6.09 1.69
N ALA A 92 14.15 -5.92 1.37
CA ALA A 92 13.14 -5.57 2.36
C ALA A 92 12.89 -6.72 3.36
N ASN A 93 12.50 -6.36 4.56
CA ASN A 93 11.94 -7.31 5.51
C ASN A 93 10.46 -7.54 5.13
N LEU A 94 10.21 -8.53 4.26
CA LEU A 94 8.91 -8.81 3.66
C LEU A 94 8.29 -10.06 4.27
N ILE A 95 7.09 -9.92 4.82
CA ILE A 95 6.21 -11.02 5.20
C ILE A 95 5.20 -11.21 4.06
N TYR A 96 5.29 -12.35 3.37
CA TYR A 96 4.33 -12.74 2.35
C TYR A 96 3.28 -13.65 2.97
N VAL A 97 2.00 -13.28 2.81
CA VAL A 97 0.87 -14.05 3.33
C VAL A 97 0.06 -14.57 2.17
N ASP A 98 0.03 -15.88 2.00
CA ASP A 98 -0.89 -16.53 1.05
C ASP A 98 -2.26 -16.72 1.75
N ALA A 99 -3.22 -15.90 1.36
CA ALA A 99 -4.59 -15.94 1.88
C ALA A 99 -5.61 -16.24 0.78
N VAL A 100 -5.19 -16.77 -0.37
CA VAL A 100 -6.04 -17.00 -1.55
C VAL A 100 -7.30 -17.79 -1.19
N ASP A 101 -7.14 -18.95 -0.58
CA ASP A 101 -8.27 -19.83 -0.23
C ASP A 101 -9.21 -19.15 0.78
N ARG A 102 -8.66 -18.48 1.78
CA ARG A 102 -9.39 -17.77 2.80
C ARG A 102 -10.32 -16.69 2.21
N PHE A 103 -9.83 -15.90 1.26
CA PHE A 103 -10.65 -14.88 0.58
C PHE A 103 -11.69 -15.51 -0.35
N LEU A 104 -11.32 -16.51 -1.13
CA LEU A 104 -12.24 -17.17 -2.05
C LEU A 104 -13.38 -17.88 -1.30
N ASP A 105 -13.11 -18.52 -0.18
CA ASP A 105 -14.12 -19.16 0.65
C ASP A 105 -15.13 -18.15 1.22
N LYS A 106 -14.66 -16.98 1.66
CA LYS A 106 -15.53 -15.88 2.14
C LYS A 106 -16.38 -15.26 1.03
N LEU A 107 -15.90 -15.30 -0.21
CA LEU A 107 -16.59 -14.75 -1.38
C LEU A 107 -17.45 -15.77 -2.12
N ALA A 108 -17.48 -17.03 -1.67
CA ALA A 108 -18.25 -18.10 -2.30
C ALA A 108 -19.75 -17.73 -2.36
N GLY A 109 -20.33 -17.76 -3.57
CA GLY A 109 -21.73 -17.44 -3.80
C GLY A 109 -22.11 -15.96 -3.74
N ILE A 110 -21.17 -15.07 -3.39
CA ILE A 110 -21.44 -13.62 -3.31
C ILE A 110 -21.35 -13.01 -4.72
N SER A 111 -22.46 -12.47 -5.20
CA SER A 111 -22.56 -11.85 -6.53
C SER A 111 -22.63 -10.32 -6.48
N ASP A 112 -23.15 -9.75 -5.40
CA ASP A 112 -23.29 -8.31 -5.23
C ASP A 112 -21.93 -7.62 -5.07
N PRO A 113 -21.59 -6.60 -5.90
CA PRO A 113 -20.29 -5.95 -5.87
C PRO A 113 -19.98 -5.23 -4.55
N GLU A 114 -20.99 -4.66 -3.92
CA GLU A 114 -20.80 -3.93 -2.67
C GLU A 114 -20.54 -4.89 -1.49
N GLN A 115 -21.22 -6.03 -1.48
CA GLN A 115 -20.93 -7.09 -0.49
C GLN A 115 -19.52 -7.66 -0.71
N LYS A 116 -19.11 -7.90 -1.95
CA LYS A 116 -17.73 -8.32 -2.24
C LYS A 116 -16.72 -7.33 -1.69
N ARG A 117 -16.91 -6.04 -1.97
CA ARG A 117 -16.02 -4.98 -1.50
C ARG A 117 -15.89 -4.96 0.02
N LYS A 118 -17.02 -5.09 0.74
CA LYS A 118 -17.04 -5.12 2.21
C LYS A 118 -16.33 -6.36 2.77
N ILE A 119 -16.58 -7.53 2.19
CA ILE A 119 -15.94 -8.78 2.61
C ILE A 119 -14.43 -8.72 2.37
N ILE A 120 -13.99 -8.29 1.18
CA ILE A 120 -12.58 -8.18 0.84
C ILE A 120 -11.86 -7.21 1.76
N GLY A 121 -12.46 -6.02 1.99
CA GLY A 121 -11.88 -5.02 2.87
C GLY A 121 -11.75 -5.49 4.31
N LYS A 122 -12.82 -6.10 4.85
CA LYS A 122 -12.79 -6.65 6.21
C LYS A 122 -11.76 -7.76 6.36
N GLU A 123 -11.75 -8.72 5.43
CA GLU A 123 -10.84 -9.86 5.50
C GLU A 123 -9.39 -9.45 5.37
N PHE A 124 -9.10 -8.42 4.54
CA PHE A 124 -7.76 -7.85 4.44
C PHE A 124 -7.30 -7.28 5.78
N ILE A 125 -8.16 -6.53 6.48
CA ILE A 125 -7.87 -5.97 7.80
C ILE A 125 -7.64 -7.08 8.82
N ASP A 126 -8.46 -8.12 8.82
CA ASP A 126 -8.35 -9.26 9.73
C ASP A 126 -7.00 -9.98 9.53
N VAL A 127 -6.64 -10.31 8.29
CA VAL A 127 -5.33 -10.95 7.97
C VAL A 127 -4.16 -10.06 8.36
N PHE A 128 -4.23 -8.76 8.05
CA PHE A 128 -3.17 -7.83 8.40
C PHE A 128 -3.00 -7.67 9.91
N ALA A 129 -4.11 -7.60 10.65
CA ALA A 129 -4.09 -7.53 12.12
C ALA A 129 -3.48 -8.79 12.75
N GLU A 130 -3.83 -9.98 12.23
CA GLU A 130 -3.26 -11.24 12.68
C GLU A 130 -1.74 -11.29 12.49
N GLU A 131 -1.23 -10.76 11.37
CA GLU A 131 0.22 -10.67 11.15
C GLU A 131 0.86 -9.61 12.07
N ALA A 132 0.21 -8.46 12.23
CA ALA A 132 0.71 -7.39 13.12
C ALA A 132 0.83 -7.86 14.58
N GLN A 133 -0.12 -8.65 15.07
CA GLN A 133 -0.12 -9.20 16.43
C GLN A 133 1.03 -10.18 16.70
N LYS A 134 1.59 -10.81 15.66
CA LYS A 134 2.76 -11.70 15.79
C LYS A 134 4.08 -10.94 15.93
N LEU A 135 4.05 -9.62 15.69
CA LEU A 135 5.25 -8.77 15.67
C LEU A 135 5.38 -7.99 16.97
N GLU A 136 6.60 -7.91 17.48
CA GLU A 136 6.90 -7.17 18.69
C GLU A 136 7.62 -5.84 18.39
N GLY A 137 7.30 -4.82 19.18
CA GLY A 137 8.01 -3.54 19.15
C GLY A 137 7.67 -2.64 17.96
N ILE A 138 6.54 -2.86 17.31
CA ILE A 138 6.03 -1.96 16.26
C ILE A 138 5.47 -0.70 16.93
N SER A 139 5.97 0.46 16.52
CA SER A 139 5.49 1.76 17.02
C SER A 139 4.75 2.56 15.97
N PHE A 140 5.05 2.34 14.69
CA PHE A 140 4.52 3.11 13.59
C PHE A 140 3.84 2.24 12.55
N LEU A 141 2.79 2.79 11.94
CA LEU A 141 2.16 2.25 10.75
C LEU A 141 2.36 3.23 9.59
N ALA A 142 2.97 2.76 8.51
CA ALA A 142 3.13 3.54 7.31
C ALA A 142 1.93 3.36 6.36
N GLN A 143 1.53 4.44 5.71
CA GLN A 143 0.43 4.46 4.75
C GLN A 143 0.82 5.20 3.47
N GLY A 144 0.28 4.73 2.34
CA GLY A 144 0.43 5.34 1.02
C GLY A 144 -0.61 6.42 0.72
N THR A 145 -1.06 7.16 1.73
CA THR A 145 -1.96 8.31 1.57
C THR A 145 -1.32 9.34 0.65
N ILE A 146 -2.05 9.84 -0.33
CA ILE A 146 -1.64 10.92 -1.23
C ILE A 146 -2.55 12.14 -1.07
N TYR A 147 -2.18 13.28 -1.66
CA TYR A 147 -2.91 14.53 -1.42
C TYR A 147 -4.39 14.51 -1.87
N PRO A 148 -4.77 13.87 -3.00
CA PRO A 148 -6.16 13.69 -3.35
C PRO A 148 -6.99 12.96 -2.27
N ASP A 149 -6.43 11.95 -1.61
CA ASP A 149 -7.12 11.22 -0.53
C ASP A 149 -7.46 12.15 0.64
N ILE A 150 -6.57 13.09 0.96
CA ILE A 150 -6.80 14.09 2.01
C ILE A 150 -7.93 15.05 1.60
N LEU A 151 -7.93 15.53 0.35
CA LEU A 151 -8.97 16.44 -0.15
C LEU A 151 -10.35 15.79 -0.17
N GLU A 152 -10.42 14.49 -0.51
CA GLU A 152 -11.66 13.72 -0.49
C GLU A 152 -12.13 13.44 0.94
N SER A 153 -11.22 13.30 1.90
CA SER A 153 -11.54 12.99 3.30
C SER A 153 -12.12 14.16 4.09
N ASP A 154 -11.92 15.40 3.68
CA ASP A 154 -12.55 16.56 4.30
C ASP A 154 -14.10 16.57 4.14
N GLY A 155 -14.63 15.73 3.23
CA GLY A 155 -16.07 15.53 3.04
C GLY A 155 -16.62 14.19 3.57
N ILE A 156 -15.79 13.17 3.71
CA ILE A 156 -16.19 11.82 4.15
C ILE A 156 -15.04 11.25 4.96
N LYS A 157 -15.26 10.90 6.22
CA LYS A 157 -14.24 10.22 7.05
C LYS A 157 -13.66 9.04 6.28
N SER A 158 -12.40 9.19 5.87
CA SER A 158 -11.75 8.34 4.88
C SER A 158 -11.66 6.89 5.32
N HIS A 159 -12.13 6.01 4.46
CA HIS A 159 -12.06 4.56 4.63
C HIS A 159 -10.69 3.94 4.28
N HIS A 160 -9.67 4.77 4.02
CA HIS A 160 -8.29 4.31 3.80
C HIS A 160 -7.50 4.19 5.09
N ASN A 161 -8.11 4.53 6.20
CA ASN A 161 -7.47 4.45 7.50
C ASN A 161 -7.69 3.09 8.14
N VAL A 162 -6.67 2.66 8.82
CA VAL A 162 -6.51 1.69 9.88
C VAL A 162 -7.68 1.62 10.89
N GLY A 163 -8.76 2.31 10.64
CA GLY A 163 -9.99 2.34 11.45
C GLY A 163 -10.74 1.01 11.61
N GLY A 164 -10.11 -0.08 11.17
CA GLY A 164 -10.58 -1.44 11.38
C GLY A 164 -9.59 -2.32 12.15
N LEU A 165 -8.41 -1.80 12.52
CA LEU A 165 -7.50 -2.56 13.37
C LEU A 165 -8.05 -2.65 14.79
N PRO A 166 -7.82 -3.78 15.48
CA PRO A 166 -8.17 -3.95 16.89
C PRO A 166 -7.62 -2.81 17.75
N GLU A 167 -8.37 -2.42 18.80
CA GLU A 167 -8.02 -1.30 19.70
C GLU A 167 -6.70 -1.51 20.46
N ASP A 168 -6.24 -2.74 20.57
CA ASP A 168 -4.94 -3.12 21.14
C ASP A 168 -3.75 -2.84 20.23
N LEU A 169 -3.99 -2.59 18.94
CA LEU A 169 -2.98 -2.22 17.95
C LEU A 169 -2.97 -0.69 17.73
N GLN A 170 -2.32 0.03 18.63
CA GLN A 170 -2.15 1.48 18.52
C GLN A 170 -0.79 1.82 17.91
N PHE A 171 -0.82 2.47 16.74
CA PHE A 171 0.36 2.92 16.04
C PHE A 171 0.29 4.42 15.76
N GLU A 172 1.45 5.07 15.76
CA GLU A 172 1.58 6.40 15.17
C GLU A 172 1.68 6.27 13.64
N LEU A 173 1.07 7.20 12.90
CA LEU A 173 1.06 7.17 11.44
C LEU A 173 2.33 7.79 10.84
N VAL A 174 2.81 7.16 9.78
CA VAL A 174 3.86 7.67 8.90
C VAL A 174 3.33 7.72 7.47
N GLU A 175 3.20 8.93 6.92
CA GLU A 175 2.58 9.19 5.62
C GLU A 175 3.51 10.05 4.74
N PRO A 176 4.61 9.47 4.20
CA PRO A 176 5.69 10.24 3.56
C PRO A 176 5.27 10.98 2.30
N VAL A 177 4.21 10.51 1.62
CA VAL A 177 3.78 11.05 0.32
C VAL A 177 2.44 11.77 0.38
N LYS A 178 1.92 12.05 1.57
CA LYS A 178 0.58 12.61 1.77
C LYS A 178 0.33 13.99 1.15
N LEU A 179 1.38 14.72 0.83
CA LEU A 179 1.27 16.02 0.16
C LEU A 179 1.52 15.94 -1.35
N LEU A 180 1.74 14.75 -1.90
CA LEU A 180 1.99 14.55 -3.32
C LEU A 180 0.72 14.21 -4.09
N TYR A 181 0.66 14.67 -5.34
CA TYR A 181 -0.29 14.16 -6.32
C TYR A 181 0.24 12.87 -6.96
N LYS A 182 -0.65 12.13 -7.61
CA LYS A 182 -0.33 10.81 -8.20
C LYS A 182 0.82 10.84 -9.22
N ASP A 183 0.87 11.88 -10.04
CA ASP A 183 1.94 12.09 -11.01
C ASP A 183 3.29 12.35 -10.33
N GLU A 184 3.29 13.13 -9.24
CA GLU A 184 4.50 13.39 -8.45
C GLU A 184 5.01 12.09 -7.77
N VAL A 185 4.11 11.27 -7.22
CA VAL A 185 4.47 9.95 -6.66
C VAL A 185 5.18 9.08 -7.70
N ARG A 186 4.73 9.12 -8.96
CA ARG A 186 5.38 8.37 -10.05
C ARG A 186 6.78 8.87 -10.34
N VAL A 187 7.00 10.19 -10.39
CA VAL A 187 8.34 10.77 -10.60
C VAL A 187 9.28 10.37 -9.46
N VAL A 188 8.81 10.43 -8.22
CA VAL A 188 9.56 9.97 -7.04
C VAL A 188 9.84 8.46 -7.11
N GLY A 189 8.87 7.64 -7.49
CA GLY A 189 9.05 6.20 -7.66
C GLY A 189 10.14 5.84 -8.67
N LYS A 190 10.20 6.57 -9.79
CA LYS A 190 11.28 6.42 -10.79
C LYS A 190 12.64 6.79 -10.22
N ALA A 191 12.75 7.90 -9.51
CA ALA A 191 13.99 8.34 -8.87
C ALA A 191 14.47 7.37 -7.77
N LEU A 192 13.54 6.64 -7.13
CA LEU A 192 13.85 5.57 -6.17
C LEU A 192 14.28 4.25 -6.83
N GLY A 193 14.21 4.14 -8.16
CA GLY A 193 14.61 2.95 -8.90
C GLY A 193 13.52 1.88 -9.03
N LEU A 194 12.27 2.20 -8.75
CA LEU A 194 11.16 1.26 -8.97
C LEU A 194 10.97 0.99 -10.47
N PRO A 195 10.63 -0.25 -10.86
CA PRO A 195 10.41 -0.62 -12.26
C PRO A 195 9.25 0.14 -12.90
N ASP A 196 9.37 0.43 -14.21
CA ASP A 196 8.34 1.16 -14.96
C ASP A 196 6.96 0.50 -14.91
N ASN A 197 6.91 -0.80 -15.03
CA ASN A 197 5.66 -1.56 -14.95
C ASN A 197 4.99 -1.55 -13.57
N MET A 198 5.68 -1.10 -12.53
CA MET A 198 5.11 -0.86 -11.21
C MET A 198 4.70 0.61 -11.06
N VAL A 199 5.53 1.56 -11.51
CA VAL A 199 5.30 3.00 -11.38
C VAL A 199 4.15 3.49 -12.28
N TYR A 200 4.11 3.02 -13.54
CA TYR A 200 3.13 3.43 -14.54
C TYR A 200 1.97 2.45 -14.71
N ARG A 201 1.83 1.53 -13.78
CA ARG A 201 0.70 0.59 -13.78
C ARG A 201 -0.63 1.33 -13.84
N GLN A 202 -1.57 0.78 -14.60
CA GLN A 202 -2.95 1.25 -14.64
C GLN A 202 -3.57 1.21 -13.23
N PRO A 203 -4.42 2.18 -12.88
CA PRO A 203 -5.15 2.17 -11.62
C PRO A 203 -5.89 0.84 -11.42
N PHE A 204 -5.81 0.33 -10.19
CA PHE A 204 -6.41 -0.95 -9.85
C PHE A 204 -7.31 -0.75 -8.62
N PRO A 205 -8.55 -1.26 -8.63
CA PRO A 205 -9.45 -1.08 -7.51
C PRO A 205 -8.94 -1.80 -6.26
N GLY A 206 -9.16 -1.21 -5.08
CA GLY A 206 -8.76 -1.82 -3.80
C GLY A 206 -9.22 -3.27 -3.63
N PRO A 207 -10.47 -3.63 -4.00
CA PRO A 207 -10.94 -5.02 -3.98
C PRO A 207 -10.36 -5.93 -5.07
N GLY A 208 -9.44 -5.44 -5.87
CA GLY A 208 -8.81 -6.20 -6.95
C GLY A 208 -9.79 -6.61 -8.06
N LEU A 209 -9.50 -7.73 -8.71
CA LEU A 209 -10.34 -8.29 -9.78
C LEU A 209 -11.70 -8.79 -9.27
N GLY A 210 -11.90 -8.90 -7.96
CA GLY A 210 -13.15 -9.38 -7.37
C GLY A 210 -14.37 -8.57 -7.77
N VAL A 211 -14.23 -7.24 -7.93
CA VAL A 211 -15.33 -6.36 -8.36
C VAL A 211 -15.48 -6.31 -9.89
N ARG A 212 -14.47 -6.75 -10.66
CA ARG A 212 -14.55 -6.88 -12.11
C ARG A 212 -15.14 -8.21 -12.55
N CYS A 213 -15.14 -9.22 -11.67
CA CYS A 213 -15.77 -10.51 -11.92
C CYS A 213 -17.29 -10.40 -11.77
N ILE A 214 -18.02 -10.52 -12.88
CA ILE A 214 -19.50 -10.46 -12.91
C ILE A 214 -20.07 -11.72 -12.26
N GLY A 215 -21.04 -11.54 -11.36
CA GLY A 215 -21.65 -12.64 -10.60
C GLY A 215 -20.71 -13.16 -9.50
N ALA A 216 -20.96 -14.38 -9.00
CA ALA A 216 -20.13 -15.00 -7.98
C ALA A 216 -18.71 -15.27 -8.49
N ILE A 217 -17.73 -15.09 -7.62
CA ILE A 217 -16.31 -15.35 -7.94
C ILE A 217 -16.09 -16.86 -7.91
N THR A 218 -15.56 -17.38 -9.02
CA THR A 218 -15.00 -18.73 -9.12
C THR A 218 -13.57 -18.63 -9.65
N ARG A 219 -12.75 -19.68 -9.43
CA ARG A 219 -11.37 -19.68 -9.93
C ARG A 219 -11.31 -19.49 -11.45
N ASP A 220 -12.18 -20.18 -12.20
CA ASP A 220 -12.23 -20.09 -13.66
C ASP A 220 -12.62 -18.70 -14.14
N ARG A 221 -13.63 -18.07 -13.51
CA ARG A 221 -14.05 -16.71 -13.83
C ARG A 221 -12.99 -15.68 -13.50
N LEU A 222 -12.34 -15.86 -12.36
CA LEU A 222 -11.26 -14.98 -11.92
C LEU A 222 -10.07 -15.07 -12.88
N GLU A 223 -9.71 -16.29 -13.34
CA GLU A 223 -8.64 -16.46 -14.31
C GLU A 223 -9.00 -15.84 -15.67
N ALA A 224 -10.23 -16.01 -16.14
CA ALA A 224 -10.69 -15.34 -17.36
C ALA A 224 -10.61 -13.81 -17.29
N VAL A 225 -10.96 -13.22 -16.14
CA VAL A 225 -10.82 -11.77 -15.89
C VAL A 225 -9.34 -11.39 -15.86
N ARG A 226 -8.50 -12.20 -15.23
CA ARG A 226 -7.06 -11.97 -15.11
C ARG A 226 -6.32 -12.00 -16.45
N GLU A 227 -6.74 -12.90 -17.35
CA GLU A 227 -6.19 -12.98 -18.71
C GLU A 227 -6.68 -11.84 -19.62
N SER A 228 -7.77 -11.18 -19.25
CA SER A 228 -8.38 -10.08 -20.02
C SER A 228 -7.92 -8.69 -19.54
N ASP A 229 -7.33 -8.58 -18.36
CA ASP A 229 -6.86 -7.32 -17.75
C ASP A 229 -5.46 -6.95 -18.25
#